data_28a6a0f5c0f4575ff200fca62b16c481
#
_entry.id   28a6a0f5c0f4575ff200fca62b16c481
#
_cell.length_a   1.000
_cell.length_b   1.000
_cell.length_c   1.000
_cell.angle_alpha   90.00
_cell.angle_beta   90.00
_cell.angle_gamma   90.00
#
_symmetry.space_group_name_H-M   'P 1'
#
loop_
_entity.id
_entity.type
_entity.pdbx_description
1 polymer ?
#
loop_
_entity_poly.entity_id
_entity_poly.type
_entity_poly.pdbx_seq_one_letter_code
_entity_poly.pdbx_strand_id
1 'polypeptide(L)'
;QMPPIPMDPNVRVGKLENGLTYYIRHNNYPEGQANFYIAQKVGSVIEEENQRGLAHFLEHMCFNGTEKFPGNGVVKNLESIGVKFGADLNAYTSIDETVYNIDNVPMSVAGAVDSCLWILHDWAGALLLEDEDIDKERGVIHEEWRQRNTAQQRMMEAVAKKMYPGNRYGDRFPIGTMEVVDNFPYQALKDYYEKWYRPDQQAIVVVGDINVDEVEAKVKSIFADLTMPENPAERVYYPVADNKEPIIALAQDKEQQYGIVYLFAKHEAIPNEAKGDMQYLILDYAKAMFAQMMGARMNELAMDPDAPFVEGMVNDGEFFLAKTKGAVNGYVVPKGGMTMEATATLYREMLRAQRHGFTESEYERARAGYLSSLESAFNERRQKFSLALDILVVLAFYHYPYDRLGSGRSDNHSALA
;
A
#
# COMPACT_ATOMS: atom_id res chain seq x y z
N GLN A 1 -25.47 -16.25 5.07
CA GLN A 1 -24.54 -15.22 4.64
C GLN A 1 -24.55 -14.12 5.72
N MET A 2 -23.39 -13.76 6.24
CA MET A 2 -23.31 -12.67 7.22
C MET A 2 -23.61 -11.32 6.53
N PRO A 3 -24.13 -10.32 7.27
CA PRO A 3 -24.44 -9.03 6.68
C PRO A 3 -23.16 -8.33 6.19
N PRO A 4 -23.27 -7.46 5.18
CA PRO A 4 -22.14 -6.64 4.74
C PRO A 4 -21.73 -5.67 5.85
N ILE A 5 -20.45 -5.30 5.85
CA ILE A 5 -19.93 -4.23 6.71
C ILE A 5 -20.55 -2.92 6.21
N PRO A 6 -21.21 -2.16 7.08
CA PRO A 6 -21.77 -0.87 6.67
C PRO A 6 -20.64 0.13 6.40
N MET A 7 -20.75 0.88 5.31
CA MET A 7 -19.85 1.99 5.02
C MET A 7 -20.18 3.21 5.88
N ASP A 8 -19.17 4.03 6.19
CA ASP A 8 -19.39 5.34 6.83
C ASP A 8 -20.38 6.17 6.02
N PRO A 9 -21.54 6.53 6.58
CA PRO A 9 -22.56 7.32 5.89
C PRO A 9 -22.06 8.73 5.53
N ASN A 10 -20.95 9.19 6.12
CA ASN A 10 -20.33 10.48 5.83
C ASN A 10 -19.34 10.42 4.66
N VAL A 11 -19.04 9.24 4.11
CA VAL A 11 -18.23 9.11 2.91
C VAL A 11 -19.12 9.16 1.68
N ARG A 12 -18.92 10.15 0.83
CA ARG A 12 -19.51 10.22 -0.49
C ARG A 12 -18.66 9.38 -1.45
N VAL A 13 -19.26 8.30 -1.98
CA VAL A 13 -18.60 7.45 -2.98
C VAL A 13 -19.33 7.59 -4.30
N GLY A 14 -18.56 7.64 -5.38
CA GLY A 14 -19.12 7.64 -6.71
C GLY A 14 -18.17 7.07 -7.75
N LYS A 15 -18.72 6.79 -8.92
CA LYS A 15 -17.96 6.35 -10.10
C LYS A 15 -18.42 7.16 -11.30
N LEU A 16 -17.46 7.72 -12.03
CA LEU A 16 -17.73 8.45 -13.26
C LEU A 16 -18.03 7.49 -14.42
N GLU A 17 -18.64 7.99 -15.48
CA GLU A 17 -18.95 7.20 -16.69
C GLU A 17 -17.69 6.60 -17.32
N ASN A 18 -16.55 7.30 -17.23
CA ASN A 18 -15.26 6.81 -17.72
C ASN A 18 -14.61 5.74 -16.82
N GLY A 19 -15.20 5.40 -15.67
CA GLY A 19 -14.72 4.36 -14.77
C GLY A 19 -13.94 4.84 -13.57
N LEU A 20 -13.57 6.13 -13.47
CA LEU A 20 -12.86 6.69 -12.32
C LEU A 20 -13.75 6.66 -11.08
N THR A 21 -13.19 6.18 -9.98
CA THR A 21 -13.88 6.12 -8.68
C THR A 21 -13.43 7.31 -7.81
N TYR A 22 -14.32 7.82 -6.96
CA TYR A 22 -13.95 8.85 -5.99
C TYR A 22 -14.55 8.59 -4.63
N TYR A 23 -13.82 9.05 -3.60
CA TYR A 23 -14.19 9.01 -2.19
C TYR A 23 -14.01 10.42 -1.61
N ILE A 24 -15.06 11.00 -1.06
CA ILE A 24 -15.01 12.35 -0.49
C ILE A 24 -15.61 12.31 0.91
N ARG A 25 -14.90 12.84 1.90
CA ARG A 25 -15.34 12.86 3.29
C ARG A 25 -15.04 14.21 3.93
N HIS A 26 -16.07 14.81 4.54
CA HIS A 26 -15.84 15.95 5.43
C HIS A 26 -15.20 15.49 6.74
N ASN A 27 -14.12 16.16 7.15
CA ASN A 27 -13.48 16.04 8.44
C ASN A 27 -12.87 17.41 8.83
N ASN A 28 -13.36 18.00 9.91
CA ASN A 28 -12.92 19.31 10.38
C ASN A 28 -11.71 19.27 11.34
N TYR A 29 -10.96 18.21 11.34
CA TYR A 29 -9.76 18.11 12.16
C TYR A 29 -8.56 17.63 11.32
N PRO A 30 -7.49 18.42 11.20
CA PRO A 30 -7.37 19.83 11.64
C PRO A 30 -8.34 20.75 10.91
N GLU A 31 -8.87 21.75 11.63
CA GLU A 31 -9.76 22.77 11.05
C GLU A 31 -9.06 23.53 9.92
N GLY A 32 -9.78 23.79 8.85
CA GLY A 32 -9.29 24.57 7.72
C GLY A 32 -8.24 23.87 6.85
N GLN A 33 -8.13 22.54 6.91
CA GLN A 33 -7.19 21.77 6.08
C GLN A 33 -7.89 20.61 5.35
N ALA A 34 -7.34 20.22 4.20
CA ALA A 34 -7.77 19.03 3.46
C ALA A 34 -6.60 18.31 2.82
N ASN A 35 -6.81 17.02 2.55
CA ASN A 35 -5.86 16.13 1.86
C ASN A 35 -6.49 15.62 0.56
N PHE A 36 -5.67 15.52 -0.47
CA PHE A 36 -6.05 15.12 -1.81
C PHE A 36 -5.13 13.98 -2.27
N TYR A 37 -5.73 12.87 -2.70
CA TYR A 37 -4.99 11.69 -3.14
C TYR A 37 -5.49 11.21 -4.49
N ILE A 38 -4.57 10.71 -5.30
CA ILE A 38 -4.91 9.81 -6.40
C ILE A 38 -4.19 8.48 -6.18
N ALA A 39 -4.98 7.41 -6.14
CA ALA A 39 -4.52 6.05 -5.98
C ALA A 39 -4.65 5.31 -7.32
N GLN A 40 -3.60 4.62 -7.73
CA GLN A 40 -3.54 3.91 -9.01
C GLN A 40 -3.25 2.43 -8.78
N LYS A 41 -4.02 1.53 -9.40
CA LYS A 41 -3.75 0.08 -9.43
C LYS A 41 -2.64 -0.26 -10.42
N VAL A 42 -1.61 0.55 -10.42
CA VAL A 42 -0.48 0.52 -11.33
C VAL A 42 0.79 0.49 -10.50
N GLY A 43 1.57 -0.57 -10.59
CA GLY A 43 2.82 -0.76 -9.88
C GLY A 43 3.81 -1.55 -10.73
N SER A 44 4.95 -1.90 -10.16
CA SER A 44 6.03 -2.55 -10.91
C SER A 44 5.70 -3.97 -11.38
N VAL A 45 4.73 -4.66 -10.78
CA VAL A 45 4.37 -6.04 -11.16
C VAL A 45 3.86 -6.17 -12.60
N ILE A 46 3.30 -5.10 -13.16
CA ILE A 46 2.77 -5.11 -14.54
C ILE A 46 3.76 -4.66 -15.60
N GLU A 47 4.98 -4.28 -15.21
CA GLU A 47 6.05 -3.91 -16.13
C GLU A 47 6.50 -5.10 -16.99
N GLU A 48 6.76 -4.86 -18.28
CA GLU A 48 7.46 -5.81 -19.14
C GLU A 48 8.97 -5.81 -18.82
N GLU A 49 9.73 -6.77 -19.40
CA GLU A 49 11.18 -6.88 -19.10
C GLU A 49 11.95 -5.61 -19.43
N ASN A 50 11.61 -4.96 -20.53
CA ASN A 50 12.22 -3.69 -20.97
C ASN A 50 11.63 -2.44 -20.28
N GLN A 51 10.74 -2.63 -19.31
CA GLN A 51 10.06 -1.56 -18.57
C GLN A 51 10.37 -1.60 -17.06
N ARG A 52 11.31 -2.46 -16.63
CA ARG A 52 11.62 -2.65 -15.20
C ARG A 52 12.15 -1.38 -14.57
N GLY A 53 11.32 -0.75 -13.72
CA GLY A 53 11.57 0.53 -13.06
C GLY A 53 10.73 1.68 -13.61
N LEU A 54 9.94 1.49 -14.69
CA LEU A 54 9.17 2.56 -15.30
C LEU A 54 7.96 3.00 -14.47
N ALA A 55 7.39 2.12 -13.63
CA ALA A 55 6.35 2.52 -12.69
C ALA A 55 6.85 3.60 -11.72
N HIS A 56 8.04 3.39 -11.13
CA HIS A 56 8.66 4.33 -10.24
C HIS A 56 9.21 5.56 -10.97
N PHE A 57 9.78 5.37 -12.15
CA PHE A 57 10.24 6.47 -13.00
C PHE A 57 9.08 7.42 -13.34
N LEU A 58 7.92 6.86 -13.67
CA LEU A 58 6.72 7.63 -13.97
C LEU A 58 6.21 8.42 -12.75
N GLU A 59 6.35 7.85 -11.54
CA GLU A 59 6.07 8.58 -10.30
C GLU A 59 6.87 9.88 -10.24
N HIS A 60 8.17 9.85 -10.49
CA HIS A 60 9.03 11.04 -10.53
C HIS A 60 8.60 12.02 -11.61
N MET A 61 8.24 11.53 -12.79
CA MET A 61 7.81 12.37 -13.90
C MET A 61 6.52 13.15 -13.63
N CYS A 62 5.69 12.71 -12.68
CA CYS A 62 4.52 13.47 -12.23
C CYS A 62 4.87 14.84 -11.63
N PHE A 63 6.11 15.03 -11.20
CA PHE A 63 6.61 16.29 -10.66
C PHE A 63 7.41 17.11 -11.69
N ASN A 64 7.66 16.56 -12.89
CA ASN A 64 8.51 17.14 -13.93
C ASN A 64 7.76 17.79 -15.10
N GLY A 65 6.47 18.00 -14.96
CA GLY A 65 5.67 18.76 -15.92
C GLY A 65 4.40 18.05 -16.38
N THR A 66 3.33 18.81 -16.33
CA THR A 66 2.01 18.41 -16.81
C THR A 66 1.46 19.48 -17.75
N GLU A 67 0.36 19.22 -18.45
CA GLU A 67 -0.22 20.16 -19.43
C GLU A 67 -0.56 21.52 -18.77
N LYS A 68 -1.17 21.51 -17.57
CA LYS A 68 -1.52 22.76 -16.89
C LYS A 68 -0.38 23.32 -16.02
N PHE A 69 0.57 22.49 -15.63
CA PHE A 69 1.67 22.84 -14.74
C PHE A 69 3.01 22.40 -15.34
N PRO A 70 3.46 23.05 -16.45
CA PRO A 70 4.69 22.63 -17.15
C PRO A 70 5.94 22.80 -16.30
N GLY A 71 6.94 21.98 -16.53
CA GLY A 71 8.20 21.95 -15.80
C GLY A 71 7.98 21.73 -14.31
N ASN A 72 8.51 22.61 -13.45
CA ASN A 72 8.31 22.54 -11.99
C ASN A 72 6.99 23.23 -11.53
N GLY A 73 5.99 23.31 -12.41
CA GLY A 73 4.76 24.05 -12.17
C GLY A 73 3.90 23.47 -11.04
N VAL A 74 3.85 22.13 -10.90
CA VAL A 74 3.12 21.44 -9.81
C VAL A 74 3.67 21.89 -8.45
N VAL A 75 4.97 21.76 -8.24
CA VAL A 75 5.62 22.11 -6.96
C VAL A 75 5.45 23.59 -6.65
N LYS A 76 5.75 24.46 -7.62
CA LYS A 76 5.59 25.91 -7.45
C LYS A 76 4.18 26.35 -7.13
N ASN A 77 3.18 25.76 -7.79
CA ASN A 77 1.78 26.07 -7.52
C ASN A 77 1.41 25.67 -6.09
N LEU A 78 1.74 24.45 -5.67
CA LEU A 78 1.44 23.94 -4.33
C LEU A 78 2.19 24.72 -3.23
N GLU A 79 3.46 25.05 -3.43
CA GLU A 79 4.22 25.90 -2.50
C GLU A 79 3.61 27.29 -2.38
N SER A 80 3.07 27.87 -3.45
CA SER A 80 2.41 29.17 -3.43
C SER A 80 1.15 29.22 -2.57
N ILE A 81 0.51 28.09 -2.33
CA ILE A 81 -0.65 27.94 -1.46
C ILE A 81 -0.30 27.39 -0.06
N GLY A 82 1.00 27.18 0.23
CA GLY A 82 1.49 26.80 1.56
C GLY A 82 1.76 25.29 1.75
N VAL A 83 1.62 24.47 0.71
CA VAL A 83 1.98 23.04 0.72
C VAL A 83 3.49 22.88 0.53
N LYS A 84 4.14 22.07 1.37
CA LYS A 84 5.60 21.91 1.36
C LYS A 84 6.00 20.63 0.64
N PHE A 85 6.88 20.74 -0.35
CA PHE A 85 7.45 19.58 -1.03
C PHE A 85 8.22 18.69 -0.04
N GLY A 86 8.04 17.38 -0.12
CA GLY A 86 8.66 16.38 0.75
C GLY A 86 8.02 16.22 2.13
N ALA A 87 7.31 17.24 2.64
CA ALA A 87 6.56 17.14 3.89
C ALA A 87 5.07 16.88 3.65
N ASP A 88 4.45 17.64 2.74
CA ASP A 88 3.02 17.61 2.47
C ASP A 88 2.70 17.10 1.05
N LEU A 89 3.65 17.17 0.13
CA LEU A 89 3.54 16.67 -1.25
C LEU A 89 4.47 15.48 -1.39
N ASN A 90 3.92 14.30 -1.61
CA ASN A 90 4.64 13.04 -1.72
C ASN A 90 3.98 12.08 -2.71
N ALA A 91 4.71 11.00 -3.01
CA ALA A 91 4.21 9.84 -3.72
C ALA A 91 4.93 8.58 -3.26
N TYR A 92 4.39 7.42 -3.58
CA TYR A 92 5.11 6.16 -3.49
C TYR A 92 4.66 5.20 -4.57
N THR A 93 5.59 4.40 -5.06
CA THR A 93 5.35 3.27 -5.95
C THR A 93 5.65 1.97 -5.21
N SER A 94 4.69 1.06 -5.22
CA SER A 94 4.88 -0.31 -4.75
C SER A 94 4.83 -1.31 -5.91
N ILE A 95 4.84 -2.60 -5.58
CA ILE A 95 4.74 -3.66 -6.58
C ILE A 95 3.36 -3.63 -7.26
N ASP A 96 2.29 -3.34 -6.51
CA ASP A 96 0.91 -3.45 -7.00
C ASP A 96 0.22 -2.10 -7.26
N GLU A 97 0.68 -1.02 -6.65
CA GLU A 97 0.04 0.30 -6.71
C GLU A 97 1.03 1.46 -6.68
N THR A 98 0.55 2.62 -7.13
CA THR A 98 1.19 3.93 -6.97
C THR A 98 0.19 4.92 -6.39
N VAL A 99 0.60 5.72 -5.43
CA VAL A 99 -0.22 6.73 -4.78
C VAL A 99 0.51 8.06 -4.76
N TYR A 100 -0.21 9.12 -5.08
CA TYR A 100 0.24 10.52 -4.97
C TYR A 100 -0.63 11.23 -3.95
N ASN A 101 -0.03 12.04 -3.10
CA ASN A 101 -0.74 12.77 -2.06
C ASN A 101 -0.31 14.23 -1.92
N ILE A 102 -1.29 15.06 -1.66
CA ILE A 102 -1.15 16.48 -1.32
C ILE A 102 -1.84 16.64 0.03
N ASP A 103 -1.05 16.77 1.09
CA ASP A 103 -1.55 16.84 2.46
C ASP A 103 -1.58 18.27 2.99
N ASN A 104 -2.32 18.48 4.07
CA ASN A 104 -2.36 19.71 4.83
C ASN A 104 -2.66 20.97 4.00
N VAL A 105 -3.44 20.84 2.92
CA VAL A 105 -3.80 21.95 2.03
C VAL A 105 -4.68 22.95 2.78
N PRO A 106 -4.29 24.24 2.91
CA PRO A 106 -5.08 25.23 3.64
C PRO A 106 -6.33 25.64 2.86
N MET A 107 -7.50 25.37 3.42
CA MET A 107 -8.80 25.69 2.82
C MET A 107 -9.15 27.17 2.86
N SER A 108 -8.40 27.99 3.60
CA SER A 108 -8.50 29.46 3.58
C SER A 108 -7.98 30.11 2.30
N VAL A 109 -7.21 29.38 1.49
CA VAL A 109 -6.66 29.88 0.23
C VAL A 109 -7.68 29.68 -0.90
N ALA A 110 -8.13 30.77 -1.49
CA ALA A 110 -9.06 30.73 -2.60
C ALA A 110 -8.46 29.95 -3.78
N GLY A 111 -9.22 29.00 -4.35
CA GLY A 111 -8.78 28.16 -5.47
C GLY A 111 -7.89 26.99 -5.11
N ALA A 112 -7.55 26.75 -3.83
CA ALA A 112 -6.71 25.64 -3.42
C ALA A 112 -7.30 24.27 -3.80
N VAL A 113 -8.61 24.09 -3.64
CA VAL A 113 -9.31 22.87 -4.04
C VAL A 113 -9.20 22.64 -5.56
N ASP A 114 -9.42 23.68 -6.35
CA ASP A 114 -9.32 23.59 -7.82
C ASP A 114 -7.89 23.26 -8.25
N SER A 115 -6.89 23.93 -7.68
CA SER A 115 -5.47 23.65 -7.97
C SER A 115 -5.13 22.19 -7.68
N CYS A 116 -5.49 21.67 -6.50
CA CYS A 116 -5.22 20.29 -6.13
C CYS A 116 -5.93 19.30 -7.07
N LEU A 117 -7.21 19.50 -7.35
CA LEU A 117 -7.96 18.60 -8.25
C LEU A 117 -7.41 18.62 -9.68
N TRP A 118 -6.98 19.79 -10.19
CA TRP A 118 -6.34 19.86 -11.51
C TRP A 118 -4.96 19.19 -11.53
N ILE A 119 -4.21 19.24 -10.44
CA ILE A 119 -2.95 18.50 -10.33
C ILE A 119 -3.22 17.00 -10.34
N LEU A 120 -4.21 16.51 -9.57
CA LEU A 120 -4.60 15.09 -9.61
C LEU A 120 -5.09 14.67 -11.00
N HIS A 121 -5.85 15.52 -11.69
CA HIS A 121 -6.30 15.28 -13.06
C HIS A 121 -5.12 15.13 -14.02
N ASP A 122 -4.16 16.04 -13.96
CA ASP A 122 -3.00 16.01 -14.83
C ASP A 122 -2.09 14.81 -14.55
N TRP A 123 -1.96 14.40 -13.28
CA TRP A 123 -1.29 13.15 -12.95
C TRP A 123 -2.03 11.92 -13.51
N ALA A 124 -3.36 11.98 -13.55
CA ALA A 124 -4.18 10.90 -14.07
C ALA A 124 -4.04 10.68 -15.58
N GLY A 125 -3.90 11.75 -16.38
CA GLY A 125 -4.00 11.60 -17.82
C GLY A 125 -3.34 12.71 -18.67
N ALA A 126 -2.54 13.63 -18.10
CA ALA A 126 -2.02 14.80 -18.81
C ALA A 126 -0.53 15.11 -18.49
N LEU A 127 0.30 14.07 -18.32
CA LEU A 127 1.75 14.25 -18.19
C LEU A 127 2.38 14.60 -19.53
N LEU A 128 3.36 15.51 -19.53
CA LEU A 128 4.07 15.92 -20.74
C LEU A 128 5.11 14.87 -21.17
N LEU A 129 5.83 14.27 -20.24
CA LEU A 129 6.88 13.26 -20.47
C LEU A 129 7.89 13.75 -21.53
N GLU A 130 8.40 14.97 -21.36
CA GLU A 130 9.40 15.55 -22.25
C GLU A 130 10.70 14.79 -22.21
N ASP A 131 11.30 14.52 -23.37
CA ASP A 131 12.51 13.71 -23.49
C ASP A 131 13.69 14.26 -22.67
N GLU A 132 13.84 15.60 -22.63
CA GLU A 132 14.89 16.24 -21.83
C GLU A 132 14.70 16.05 -20.31
N ASP A 133 13.47 16.03 -19.82
CA ASP A 133 13.17 15.84 -18.42
C ASP A 133 13.31 14.37 -18.02
N ILE A 134 12.98 13.44 -18.92
CA ILE A 134 13.27 12.01 -18.76
C ILE A 134 14.77 11.81 -18.60
N ASP A 135 15.60 12.40 -19.47
CA ASP A 135 17.06 12.24 -19.39
C ASP A 135 17.65 12.80 -18.10
N LYS A 136 17.15 13.94 -17.61
CA LYS A 136 17.55 14.50 -16.30
C LYS A 136 17.20 13.54 -15.15
N GLU A 137 16.00 12.97 -15.21
CA GLU A 137 15.47 12.12 -14.14
C GLU A 137 16.21 10.78 -14.02
N ARG A 138 16.78 10.24 -15.11
CA ARG A 138 17.63 9.03 -15.05
C ARG A 138 18.73 9.14 -13.98
N GLY A 139 19.38 10.29 -13.92
CA GLY A 139 20.41 10.55 -12.92
C GLY A 139 19.88 10.57 -11.48
N VAL A 140 18.67 11.09 -11.27
CA VAL A 140 18.02 11.13 -9.96
C VAL A 140 17.67 9.72 -9.48
N ILE A 141 17.03 8.92 -10.33
CA ILE A 141 16.69 7.52 -10.03
C ILE A 141 17.96 6.70 -9.77
N HIS A 142 19.02 6.91 -10.54
CA HIS A 142 20.28 6.21 -10.34
C HIS A 142 20.92 6.53 -8.98
N GLU A 143 20.85 7.80 -8.56
CA GLU A 143 21.33 8.21 -7.23
C GLU A 143 20.47 7.60 -6.10
N GLU A 144 19.16 7.58 -6.27
CA GLU A 144 18.25 6.93 -5.32
C GLU A 144 18.53 5.43 -5.20
N TRP A 145 18.72 4.73 -6.33
CA TRP A 145 19.12 3.33 -6.33
C TRP A 145 20.41 3.12 -5.55
N ARG A 146 21.40 4.00 -5.72
CA ARG A 146 22.67 3.91 -4.99
C ARG A 146 22.46 4.05 -3.48
N GLN A 147 21.59 4.94 -3.05
CA GLN A 147 21.30 5.15 -1.63
C GLN A 147 20.50 4.01 -1.02
N ARG A 148 19.60 3.42 -1.79
CA ARG A 148 18.75 2.29 -1.36
C ARG A 148 19.42 0.92 -1.48
N ASN A 149 20.58 0.82 -2.14
CA ASN A 149 21.29 -0.43 -2.36
C ASN A 149 22.01 -0.90 -1.07
N THR A 150 21.23 -1.15 -0.03
CA THR A 150 21.69 -1.68 1.27
C THR A 150 21.86 -3.19 1.22
N ALA A 151 22.60 -3.75 2.19
CA ALA A 151 22.74 -5.21 2.34
C ALA A 151 21.36 -5.90 2.44
N GLN A 152 20.44 -5.32 3.20
CA GLN A 152 19.08 -5.86 3.35
C GLN A 152 18.34 -5.89 2.02
N GLN A 153 18.39 -4.82 1.22
CA GLN A 153 17.74 -4.77 -0.09
C GLN A 153 18.32 -5.82 -1.04
N ARG A 154 19.66 -5.93 -1.15
CA ARG A 154 20.30 -6.93 -1.99
C ARG A 154 19.95 -8.37 -1.60
N MET A 155 19.91 -8.65 -0.30
CA MET A 155 19.50 -9.98 0.20
C MET A 155 18.03 -10.25 -0.07
N MET A 156 17.15 -9.26 0.11
CA MET A 156 15.71 -9.40 -0.20
C MET A 156 15.50 -9.72 -1.68
N GLU A 157 16.14 -9.01 -2.59
CA GLU A 157 16.07 -9.29 -4.03
C GLU A 157 16.61 -10.68 -4.39
N ALA A 158 17.68 -11.12 -3.74
CA ALA A 158 18.25 -12.44 -3.96
C ALA A 158 17.33 -13.59 -3.49
N VAL A 159 16.64 -13.43 -2.35
CA VAL A 159 15.72 -14.46 -1.86
C VAL A 159 14.39 -14.43 -2.58
N ALA A 160 13.88 -13.26 -2.98
CA ALA A 160 12.58 -13.13 -3.64
C ALA A 160 12.47 -14.00 -4.89
N LYS A 161 13.49 -14.06 -5.74
CA LYS A 161 13.52 -14.92 -6.92
C LYS A 161 13.31 -16.40 -6.60
N LYS A 162 13.80 -16.86 -5.43
CA LYS A 162 13.61 -18.24 -4.96
C LYS A 162 12.25 -18.45 -4.30
N MET A 163 11.75 -17.43 -3.60
CA MET A 163 10.46 -17.48 -2.93
C MET A 163 9.28 -17.46 -3.91
N TYR A 164 9.45 -16.79 -5.05
CA TYR A 164 8.44 -16.64 -6.09
C TYR A 164 8.90 -17.23 -7.45
N PRO A 165 9.12 -18.55 -7.54
CA PRO A 165 9.65 -19.13 -8.76
C PRO A 165 8.68 -18.93 -9.93
N GLY A 166 9.16 -18.30 -11.00
CA GLY A 166 8.37 -18.03 -12.20
C GLY A 166 7.26 -16.98 -12.03
N ASN A 167 7.22 -16.24 -10.91
CA ASN A 167 6.25 -15.20 -10.65
C ASN A 167 6.93 -13.82 -10.59
N ARG A 168 6.25 -12.79 -11.06
CA ARG A 168 6.76 -11.42 -11.14
C ARG A 168 7.08 -10.79 -9.79
N TYR A 169 6.49 -11.22 -8.69
CA TYR A 169 6.88 -10.79 -7.34
C TYR A 169 8.34 -11.10 -7.00
N GLY A 170 8.95 -12.04 -7.72
CA GLY A 170 10.36 -12.41 -7.51
C GLY A 170 11.37 -11.41 -8.06
N ASP A 171 10.97 -10.51 -8.97
CA ASP A 171 11.93 -9.66 -9.68
C ASP A 171 11.39 -8.29 -10.14
N ARG A 172 10.15 -7.95 -9.81
CA ARG A 172 9.54 -6.65 -10.13
C ARG A 172 9.60 -5.68 -8.95
N PHE A 173 10.81 -5.38 -8.46
CA PHE A 173 11.00 -4.32 -7.47
C PHE A 173 10.83 -2.95 -8.11
N PRO A 174 10.15 -1.97 -7.44
CA PRO A 174 9.83 -0.67 -8.01
C PRO A 174 11.03 0.11 -8.53
N ILE A 175 12.18 0.03 -7.85
CA ILE A 175 13.41 0.72 -8.29
C ILE A 175 13.91 0.22 -9.66
N GLY A 176 13.47 -0.96 -10.08
CA GLY A 176 13.82 -1.57 -11.37
C GLY A 176 15.27 -2.01 -11.50
N THR A 177 15.77 -2.00 -12.73
CA THR A 177 17.18 -2.29 -13.04
C THR A 177 17.81 -1.08 -13.70
N MET A 178 19.02 -0.74 -13.29
CA MET A 178 19.73 0.42 -13.87
C MET A 178 20.03 0.22 -15.36
N GLU A 179 20.17 -1.02 -15.81
CA GLU A 179 20.29 -1.33 -17.25
C GLU A 179 19.07 -0.81 -18.05
N VAL A 180 17.86 -0.99 -17.52
CA VAL A 180 16.63 -0.47 -18.15
C VAL A 180 16.53 1.03 -17.92
N VAL A 181 16.69 1.52 -16.69
CA VAL A 181 16.56 2.93 -16.32
C VAL A 181 17.46 3.83 -17.16
N ASP A 182 18.71 3.41 -17.40
CA ASP A 182 19.68 4.19 -18.17
C ASP A 182 19.40 4.17 -19.69
N ASN A 183 18.73 3.13 -20.20
CA ASN A 183 18.69 2.86 -21.63
C ASN A 183 17.29 2.74 -22.25
N PHE A 184 16.20 2.78 -21.47
CA PHE A 184 14.87 2.66 -22.05
C PHE A 184 14.61 3.80 -23.07
N PRO A 185 14.02 3.50 -24.24
CA PRO A 185 13.60 4.53 -25.18
C PRO A 185 12.42 5.34 -24.60
N TYR A 186 12.40 6.65 -24.82
CA TYR A 186 11.35 7.53 -24.29
C TYR A 186 9.94 6.99 -24.55
N GLN A 187 9.71 6.39 -25.72
CA GLN A 187 8.43 5.80 -26.09
C GLN A 187 8.00 4.69 -25.14
N ALA A 188 8.91 3.92 -24.54
CA ALA A 188 8.57 2.86 -23.59
C ALA A 188 7.88 3.40 -22.33
N LEU A 189 8.29 4.58 -21.83
CA LEU A 189 7.65 5.25 -20.72
C LEU A 189 6.28 5.81 -21.11
N LYS A 190 6.18 6.43 -22.29
CA LYS A 190 4.93 6.95 -22.84
C LYS A 190 3.92 5.81 -23.06
N ASP A 191 4.36 4.69 -23.64
CA ASP A 191 3.51 3.49 -23.84
C ASP A 191 3.02 2.90 -22.50
N TYR A 192 3.90 2.91 -21.47
CA TYR A 192 3.53 2.46 -20.13
C TYR A 192 2.45 3.35 -19.53
N TYR A 193 2.63 4.67 -19.62
CA TYR A 193 1.67 5.66 -19.14
C TYR A 193 0.32 5.52 -19.84
N GLU A 194 0.27 5.56 -21.16
CA GLU A 194 -0.94 5.44 -21.96
C GLU A 194 -1.68 4.11 -21.73
N LYS A 195 -0.95 3.03 -21.52
CA LYS A 195 -1.53 1.71 -21.27
C LYS A 195 -2.19 1.61 -19.91
N TRP A 196 -1.60 2.19 -18.85
CA TRP A 196 -1.94 1.88 -17.49
C TRP A 196 -2.57 3.04 -16.70
N TYR A 197 -2.21 4.31 -16.98
CA TYR A 197 -2.81 5.47 -16.35
C TYR A 197 -4.13 5.81 -17.00
N ARG A 198 -5.18 5.16 -16.56
CA ARG A 198 -6.52 5.26 -17.14
C ARG A 198 -7.58 5.22 -16.03
N PRO A 199 -8.74 5.84 -16.25
CA PRO A 199 -9.76 6.07 -15.23
C PRO A 199 -10.22 4.82 -14.47
N ASP A 200 -10.34 3.65 -15.13
CA ASP A 200 -10.78 2.40 -14.49
C ASP A 200 -9.76 1.80 -13.50
N GLN A 201 -8.52 2.29 -13.51
CA GLN A 201 -7.45 1.91 -12.58
C GLN A 201 -7.19 2.98 -11.52
N GLN A 202 -7.97 4.07 -11.50
CA GLN A 202 -7.72 5.25 -10.68
C GLN A 202 -8.85 5.53 -9.69
N ALA A 203 -8.47 6.04 -8.53
CA ALA A 203 -9.41 6.56 -7.55
C ALA A 203 -8.91 7.88 -6.95
N ILE A 204 -9.83 8.85 -6.84
CA ILE A 204 -9.61 10.13 -6.16
C ILE A 204 -10.11 10.01 -4.74
N VAL A 205 -9.32 10.46 -3.78
CA VAL A 205 -9.70 10.55 -2.37
C VAL A 205 -9.51 11.98 -1.88
N VAL A 206 -10.55 12.58 -1.33
CA VAL A 206 -10.50 13.92 -0.71
C VAL A 206 -11.09 13.85 0.68
N VAL A 207 -10.29 14.22 1.68
CA VAL A 207 -10.72 14.25 3.08
C VAL A 207 -10.27 15.55 3.72
N GLY A 208 -11.16 16.24 4.41
CA GLY A 208 -10.80 17.47 5.12
C GLY A 208 -11.97 18.38 5.45
N ASP A 209 -11.65 19.59 5.84
CA ASP A 209 -12.62 20.64 6.13
C ASP A 209 -13.16 21.26 4.84
N ILE A 210 -13.96 20.51 4.13
CA ILE A 210 -14.47 20.77 2.78
C ILE A 210 -15.99 20.68 2.73
N ASN A 211 -16.59 21.33 1.73
CA ASN A 211 -17.95 21.08 1.32
C ASN A 211 -17.98 19.89 0.35
N VAL A 212 -18.57 18.77 0.78
CA VAL A 212 -18.59 17.52 0.01
C VAL A 212 -19.30 17.66 -1.33
N ASP A 213 -20.43 18.38 -1.37
CA ASP A 213 -21.22 18.55 -2.60
C ASP A 213 -20.48 19.42 -3.63
N GLU A 214 -19.78 20.45 -3.19
CA GLU A 214 -18.95 21.29 -4.06
C GLU A 214 -17.74 20.52 -4.62
N VAL A 215 -17.06 19.76 -3.78
CA VAL A 215 -15.92 18.93 -4.21
C VAL A 215 -16.37 17.84 -5.16
N GLU A 216 -17.50 17.18 -4.89
CA GLU A 216 -18.07 16.17 -5.79
C GLU A 216 -18.41 16.76 -7.17
N ALA A 217 -19.05 17.94 -7.20
CA ALA A 217 -19.35 18.64 -8.45
C ALA A 217 -18.08 18.97 -9.26
N LYS A 218 -17.01 19.42 -8.59
CA LYS A 218 -15.71 19.69 -9.21
C LYS A 218 -15.06 18.41 -9.73
N VAL A 219 -15.05 17.32 -8.96
CA VAL A 219 -14.52 16.01 -9.40
C VAL A 219 -15.26 15.55 -10.66
N LYS A 220 -16.59 15.59 -10.66
CA LYS A 220 -17.40 15.21 -11.82
C LYS A 220 -17.13 16.08 -13.06
N SER A 221 -16.84 17.35 -12.90
CA SER A 221 -16.54 18.26 -14.00
C SER A 221 -15.11 18.12 -14.52
N ILE A 222 -14.13 18.09 -13.60
CA ILE A 222 -12.69 18.11 -13.94
C ILE A 222 -12.24 16.80 -14.57
N PHE A 223 -12.70 15.66 -14.05
CA PHE A 223 -12.25 14.32 -14.48
C PHE A 223 -13.13 13.69 -15.56
N ALA A 224 -14.13 14.40 -16.09
CA ALA A 224 -15.06 13.88 -17.09
C ALA A 224 -14.40 13.67 -18.48
N ASP A 225 -13.36 14.43 -18.80
CA ASP A 225 -12.65 14.40 -20.07
C ASP A 225 -11.59 13.31 -20.18
N LEU A 226 -11.24 12.67 -19.06
CA LEU A 226 -10.34 11.52 -19.07
C LEU A 226 -10.99 10.36 -19.85
N THR A 227 -10.30 9.85 -20.83
CA THR A 227 -10.82 8.82 -21.73
C THR A 227 -10.23 7.44 -21.46
N MET A 228 -11.03 6.42 -21.73
CA MET A 228 -10.56 5.03 -21.77
C MET A 228 -10.01 4.69 -23.15
N PRO A 229 -8.92 3.90 -23.24
CA PRO A 229 -8.49 3.33 -24.52
C PRO A 229 -9.60 2.46 -25.13
N GLU A 230 -9.67 2.37 -26.46
CA GLU A 230 -10.66 1.53 -27.15
C GLU A 230 -10.58 0.05 -26.74
N ASN A 231 -9.36 -0.46 -26.55
CA ASN A 231 -9.10 -1.84 -26.13
C ASN A 231 -8.19 -1.85 -24.89
N PRO A 232 -8.72 -1.56 -23.70
CA PRO A 232 -7.91 -1.45 -22.51
C PRO A 232 -7.29 -2.81 -22.16
N ALA A 233 -5.98 -2.82 -21.87
CA ALA A 233 -5.30 -4.01 -21.41
C ALA A 233 -5.88 -4.50 -20.09
N GLU A 234 -6.06 -5.81 -19.93
CA GLU A 234 -6.50 -6.38 -18.66
C GLU A 234 -5.44 -6.16 -17.57
N ARG A 235 -5.88 -5.72 -16.38
CA ARG A 235 -5.03 -5.66 -15.19
C ARG A 235 -4.86 -7.08 -14.64
N VAL A 236 -3.77 -7.72 -15.02
CA VAL A 236 -3.46 -9.09 -14.59
C VAL A 236 -2.94 -9.08 -13.14
N TYR A 237 -3.49 -9.95 -12.32
CA TYR A 237 -2.95 -10.28 -11.00
C TYR A 237 -2.15 -11.58 -11.12
N TYR A 238 -1.00 -11.65 -10.47
CA TYR A 238 -0.05 -12.76 -10.58
C TYR A 238 -0.18 -13.68 -9.36
N PRO A 239 -1.03 -14.72 -9.40
CA PRO A 239 -1.23 -15.62 -8.27
C PRO A 239 0.05 -16.39 -7.97
N VAL A 240 0.40 -16.46 -6.68
CA VAL A 240 1.54 -17.26 -6.23
C VAL A 240 1.12 -18.69 -6.02
N ALA A 241 1.77 -19.61 -6.71
CA ALA A 241 1.48 -21.04 -6.61
C ALA A 241 1.91 -21.63 -5.26
N ASP A 242 1.23 -22.71 -4.87
CA ASP A 242 1.69 -23.56 -3.78
C ASP A 242 2.93 -24.36 -4.19
N ASN A 243 3.72 -24.75 -3.21
CA ASN A 243 4.88 -25.63 -3.38
C ASN A 243 4.63 -26.97 -2.71
N LYS A 244 5.05 -28.05 -3.37
CA LYS A 244 4.98 -29.41 -2.82
C LYS A 244 6.10 -29.67 -1.80
N GLU A 245 7.29 -29.17 -2.12
CA GLU A 245 8.47 -29.30 -1.27
C GLU A 245 8.80 -27.94 -0.66
N PRO A 246 9.43 -27.90 0.54
CA PRO A 246 9.86 -26.64 1.14
C PRO A 246 10.80 -25.85 0.23
N ILE A 247 10.57 -24.56 0.09
CA ILE A 247 11.47 -23.64 -0.60
C ILE A 247 12.46 -23.11 0.42
N ILE A 248 13.74 -23.32 0.18
CA ILE A 248 14.84 -22.80 1.01
C ILE A 248 15.53 -21.68 0.23
N ALA A 249 15.39 -20.45 0.71
CA ALA A 249 16.04 -19.28 0.15
C ALA A 249 17.08 -18.74 1.13
N LEU A 250 18.32 -18.67 0.68
CA LEU A 250 19.43 -18.16 1.49
C LEU A 250 20.08 -16.97 0.75
N ALA A 251 20.35 -15.92 1.49
CA ALA A 251 21.17 -14.79 1.05
C ALA A 251 22.16 -14.42 2.15
N GLN A 252 23.32 -13.92 1.74
CA GLN A 252 24.35 -13.41 2.61
C GLN A 252 24.96 -12.15 2.00
N ASP A 253 25.19 -11.16 2.83
CA ASP A 253 25.90 -9.94 2.44
C ASP A 253 26.93 -9.58 3.53
N LYS A 254 28.11 -9.13 3.11
CA LYS A 254 29.20 -8.80 4.04
C LYS A 254 28.92 -7.61 4.95
N GLU A 255 27.98 -6.76 4.59
CA GLU A 255 27.56 -5.57 5.34
C GLU A 255 26.43 -5.88 6.33
N GLN A 256 25.81 -7.08 6.24
CA GLN A 256 24.78 -7.51 7.17
C GLN A 256 25.40 -7.98 8.48
N GLN A 257 25.02 -7.34 9.57
CA GLN A 257 25.63 -7.58 10.89
C GLN A 257 24.98 -8.73 11.68
N TYR A 258 23.72 -9.05 11.38
CA TYR A 258 22.96 -10.09 12.07
C TYR A 258 22.13 -10.89 11.09
N GLY A 259 21.87 -12.13 11.45
CA GLY A 259 20.99 -13.00 10.65
C GLY A 259 19.53 -12.78 11.02
N ILE A 260 18.64 -13.01 10.04
CA ILE A 260 17.20 -13.12 10.27
C ILE A 260 16.75 -14.41 9.60
N VAL A 261 15.93 -15.18 10.30
CA VAL A 261 15.28 -16.38 9.76
C VAL A 261 13.81 -16.12 9.62
N TYR A 262 13.26 -16.38 8.44
CA TYR A 262 11.83 -16.33 8.18
C TYR A 262 11.29 -17.74 7.91
N LEU A 263 10.11 -18.04 8.44
CA LEU A 263 9.33 -19.23 8.13
C LEU A 263 7.96 -18.80 7.62
N PHE A 264 7.56 -19.32 6.46
CA PHE A 264 6.28 -19.01 5.84
C PHE A 264 5.48 -20.30 5.63
N ALA A 265 4.26 -20.36 6.13
CA ALA A 265 3.29 -21.39 5.78
C ALA A 265 2.20 -20.77 4.91
N LYS A 266 2.30 -20.97 3.59
CA LYS A 266 1.38 -20.36 2.61
C LYS A 266 -0.03 -20.91 2.73
N HIS A 267 -1.01 -20.06 2.49
CA HIS A 267 -2.41 -20.36 2.31
C HIS A 267 -3.04 -19.41 1.28
N GLU A 268 -4.29 -19.66 0.88
CA GLU A 268 -4.98 -18.78 -0.05
C GLU A 268 -5.23 -17.41 0.56
N ALA A 269 -5.00 -16.37 -0.25
CA ALA A 269 -5.40 -15.01 0.11
C ALA A 269 -6.93 -14.90 0.17
N ILE A 270 -7.44 -14.05 1.04
CA ILE A 270 -8.88 -13.77 1.09
C ILE A 270 -9.23 -12.97 -0.18
N PRO A 271 -10.17 -13.44 -1.00
CA PRO A 271 -10.63 -12.68 -2.16
C PRO A 271 -11.15 -11.29 -1.76
N ASN A 272 -10.87 -10.28 -2.57
CA ASN A 272 -11.27 -8.91 -2.26
C ASN A 272 -12.79 -8.78 -2.06
N GLU A 273 -13.58 -9.54 -2.82
CA GLU A 273 -15.04 -9.57 -2.74
C GLU A 273 -15.54 -10.09 -1.38
N ALA A 274 -14.74 -10.89 -0.69
CA ALA A 274 -15.06 -11.41 0.64
C ALA A 274 -14.66 -10.48 1.80
N LYS A 275 -13.90 -9.43 1.52
CA LYS A 275 -13.45 -8.47 2.56
C LYS A 275 -14.55 -7.48 3.00
N GLY A 276 -15.70 -7.49 2.34
CA GLY A 276 -16.81 -6.58 2.57
C GLY A 276 -17.91 -7.08 3.52
N ASP A 277 -17.71 -8.15 4.26
CA ASP A 277 -18.75 -8.68 5.16
C ASP A 277 -18.26 -8.92 6.59
N MET A 278 -19.19 -9.16 7.51
CA MET A 278 -18.88 -9.40 8.92
C MET A 278 -18.04 -10.66 9.14
N GLN A 279 -18.03 -11.61 8.22
CA GLN A 279 -17.17 -12.80 8.31
C GLN A 279 -15.70 -12.42 8.20
N TYR A 280 -15.40 -11.45 7.34
CA TYR A 280 -14.04 -10.91 7.22
C TYR A 280 -13.57 -10.25 8.52
N LEU A 281 -14.42 -9.42 9.16
CA LEU A 281 -14.08 -8.80 10.46
C LEU A 281 -13.81 -9.83 11.56
N ILE A 282 -14.61 -10.91 11.61
CA ILE A 282 -14.37 -12.00 12.58
C ILE A 282 -13.02 -12.67 12.31
N LEU A 283 -12.68 -12.89 11.05
CA LEU A 283 -11.41 -13.48 10.67
C LEU A 283 -10.24 -12.54 10.97
N ASP A 284 -10.40 -11.25 10.68
CA ASP A 284 -9.38 -10.23 10.98
C ASP A 284 -9.14 -10.13 12.50
N TYR A 285 -10.21 -10.13 13.30
CA TYR A 285 -10.11 -10.23 14.75
C TYR A 285 -9.36 -11.49 15.21
N ALA A 286 -9.67 -12.65 14.62
CA ALA A 286 -8.99 -13.90 14.96
C ALA A 286 -7.49 -13.85 14.62
N LYS A 287 -7.12 -13.25 13.48
CA LYS A 287 -5.73 -13.01 13.09
C LYS A 287 -5.02 -12.06 14.04
N ALA A 288 -5.68 -10.99 14.46
CA ALA A 288 -5.14 -10.05 15.44
C ALA A 288 -4.90 -10.72 16.81
N MET A 289 -5.84 -11.53 17.29
CA MET A 289 -5.68 -12.31 18.51
C MET A 289 -4.50 -13.30 18.40
N PHE A 290 -4.42 -14.02 17.30
CA PHE A 290 -3.32 -14.92 17.00
C PHE A 290 -1.96 -14.21 17.08
N ALA A 291 -1.83 -13.08 16.38
CA ALA A 291 -0.60 -12.30 16.35
C ALA A 291 -0.19 -11.78 17.73
N GLN A 292 -1.15 -11.29 18.54
CA GLN A 292 -0.88 -10.79 19.89
C GLN A 292 -0.47 -11.92 20.85
N MET A 293 -1.15 -13.06 20.80
CA MET A 293 -0.81 -14.20 21.66
C MET A 293 0.54 -14.82 21.28
N MET A 294 0.83 -14.97 19.98
CA MET A 294 2.13 -15.43 19.51
C MET A 294 3.24 -14.45 19.83
N GLY A 295 3.01 -13.14 19.64
CA GLY A 295 3.96 -12.10 20.02
C GLY A 295 4.31 -12.14 21.50
N ALA A 296 3.31 -12.30 22.38
CA ALA A 296 3.53 -12.44 23.81
C ALA A 296 4.41 -13.66 24.15
N ARG A 297 4.15 -14.83 23.53
CA ARG A 297 4.97 -16.03 23.72
C ARG A 297 6.42 -15.83 23.25
N MET A 298 6.60 -15.26 22.06
CA MET A 298 7.93 -15.02 21.52
C MET A 298 8.71 -14.03 22.36
N ASN A 299 8.06 -12.98 22.88
CA ASN A 299 8.68 -12.02 23.78
C ASN A 299 9.05 -12.65 25.13
N GLU A 300 8.18 -13.47 25.70
CA GLU A 300 8.48 -14.19 26.95
C GLU A 300 9.70 -15.10 26.80
N LEU A 301 9.78 -15.86 25.70
CA LEU A 301 10.92 -16.70 25.39
C LEU A 301 12.20 -15.86 25.19
N ALA A 302 12.13 -14.71 24.52
CA ALA A 302 13.28 -13.86 24.29
C ALA A 302 13.87 -13.23 25.57
N MET A 303 13.06 -13.13 26.63
CA MET A 303 13.51 -12.65 27.96
C MET A 303 14.41 -13.65 28.70
N ASP A 304 14.38 -14.93 28.31
CA ASP A 304 15.30 -15.93 28.92
C ASP A 304 16.74 -15.62 28.48
N PRO A 305 17.69 -15.49 29.43
CA PRO A 305 19.10 -15.29 29.07
C PRO A 305 19.66 -16.35 28.15
N ASP A 306 19.18 -17.59 28.24
CA ASP A 306 19.59 -18.72 27.40
C ASP A 306 18.81 -18.85 26.09
N ALA A 307 17.87 -17.93 25.83
CA ALA A 307 17.12 -17.92 24.57
C ALA A 307 18.06 -17.87 23.36
N PRO A 308 17.80 -18.64 22.29
CA PRO A 308 18.64 -18.66 21.10
C PRO A 308 18.43 -17.45 20.18
N PHE A 309 17.51 -16.56 20.47
CA PHE A 309 17.19 -15.36 19.69
C PHE A 309 16.95 -14.16 20.57
N VAL A 310 17.05 -12.97 20.02
CA VAL A 310 16.81 -11.69 20.71
C VAL A 310 15.43 -11.12 20.42
N GLU A 311 14.84 -11.50 19.30
CA GLU A 311 13.54 -11.04 18.83
C GLU A 311 12.87 -12.11 17.98
N GLY A 312 11.55 -12.19 18.06
CA GLY A 312 10.76 -13.07 17.19
C GLY A 312 9.30 -12.68 17.19
N MET A 313 8.63 -13.00 16.10
CA MET A 313 7.21 -12.71 15.90
C MET A 313 6.57 -13.76 15.00
N VAL A 314 5.27 -14.00 15.20
CA VAL A 314 4.44 -14.81 14.29
C VAL A 314 3.11 -14.11 14.09
N ASN A 315 2.69 -13.97 12.84
CA ASN A 315 1.40 -13.40 12.46
C ASN A 315 0.81 -14.15 11.25
N ASP A 316 -0.44 -13.87 10.94
CA ASP A 316 -1.10 -14.29 9.69
C ASP A 316 -1.38 -13.03 8.84
N GLY A 317 -0.91 -13.05 7.58
CA GLY A 317 -1.02 -11.90 6.69
C GLY A 317 -0.71 -12.27 5.24
N GLU A 318 -0.24 -11.30 4.47
CA GLU A 318 0.22 -11.51 3.10
C GLU A 318 1.53 -12.30 3.09
N PHE A 319 1.74 -13.08 2.03
CA PHE A 319 2.99 -13.80 1.83
C PHE A 319 4.10 -12.86 1.38
N PHE A 320 4.83 -12.33 2.34
CA PHE A 320 5.97 -11.43 2.20
C PHE A 320 5.67 -10.20 1.31
N LEU A 321 5.85 -10.28 -0.03
CA LEU A 321 5.60 -9.18 -0.96
C LEU A 321 4.28 -9.33 -1.74
N ALA A 322 3.68 -10.52 -1.74
CA ALA A 322 2.61 -10.86 -2.66
C ALA A 322 1.22 -10.67 -2.04
N LYS A 323 0.44 -9.74 -2.52
CA LYS A 323 -0.98 -9.56 -2.14
C LYS A 323 -1.89 -10.69 -2.61
N THR A 324 -1.44 -11.51 -3.56
CA THR A 324 -2.20 -12.63 -4.14
C THR A 324 -2.07 -13.94 -3.39
N LYS A 325 -1.31 -13.97 -2.29
CA LYS A 325 -1.12 -15.15 -1.44
C LYS A 325 -1.05 -14.76 0.03
N GLY A 326 -1.71 -15.52 0.89
CA GLY A 326 -1.58 -15.40 2.34
C GLY A 326 -0.50 -16.33 2.89
N ALA A 327 -0.04 -16.03 4.10
CA ALA A 327 0.81 -16.94 4.85
C ALA A 327 0.72 -16.70 6.36
N VAL A 328 0.92 -17.77 7.14
CA VAL A 328 1.39 -17.62 8.50
C VAL A 328 2.88 -17.31 8.43
N ASN A 329 3.25 -16.11 8.85
CA ASN A 329 4.60 -15.56 8.77
C ASN A 329 5.24 -15.65 10.16
N GLY A 330 6.42 -16.24 10.25
CA GLY A 330 7.22 -16.23 11.48
C GLY A 330 8.63 -15.70 11.19
N TYR A 331 9.20 -14.93 12.10
CA TYR A 331 10.61 -14.59 12.02
C TYR A 331 11.28 -14.64 13.40
N VAL A 332 12.58 -14.85 13.40
CA VAL A 332 13.45 -14.70 14.57
C VAL A 332 14.78 -14.06 14.17
N VAL A 333 15.35 -13.27 15.08
CA VAL A 333 16.71 -12.74 15.01
C VAL A 333 17.60 -13.58 15.93
N PRO A 334 18.37 -14.55 15.39
CA PRO A 334 19.20 -15.45 16.19
C PRO A 334 20.33 -14.70 16.90
N LYS A 335 20.70 -15.18 18.11
CA LYS A 335 21.97 -14.84 18.74
C LYS A 335 23.11 -15.46 17.96
N GLY A 336 24.32 -14.92 18.06
CA GLY A 336 25.49 -15.37 17.30
C GLY A 336 25.72 -16.89 17.44
N GLY A 337 25.77 -17.60 16.31
CA GLY A 337 25.97 -19.04 16.25
C GLY A 337 24.75 -19.92 16.55
N MET A 338 23.60 -19.34 16.91
CA MET A 338 22.42 -20.08 17.36
C MET A 338 21.28 -20.11 16.31
N THR A 339 21.59 -20.00 15.03
CA THR A 339 20.59 -19.93 13.95
C THR A 339 19.68 -21.15 13.91
N MET A 340 20.23 -22.34 14.07
CA MET A 340 19.46 -23.59 14.03
C MET A 340 18.54 -23.73 15.24
N GLU A 341 19.02 -23.41 16.42
CA GLU A 341 18.26 -23.45 17.67
C GLU A 341 17.13 -22.42 17.66
N ALA A 342 17.39 -21.22 17.16
CA ALA A 342 16.39 -20.16 16.99
C ALA A 342 15.32 -20.57 16.01
N THR A 343 15.71 -21.13 14.85
CA THR A 343 14.77 -21.66 13.83
C THR A 343 13.92 -22.78 14.39
N ALA A 344 14.54 -23.74 15.10
CA ALA A 344 13.83 -24.84 15.74
C ALA A 344 12.83 -24.36 16.81
N THR A 345 13.19 -23.33 17.55
CA THR A 345 12.30 -22.74 18.56
C THR A 345 11.11 -22.03 17.90
N LEU A 346 11.33 -21.21 16.89
CA LEU A 346 10.25 -20.59 16.10
C LEU A 346 9.28 -21.65 15.54
N TYR A 347 9.83 -22.65 14.86
CA TYR A 347 9.00 -23.71 14.27
C TYR A 347 8.21 -24.49 15.32
N ARG A 348 8.82 -24.79 16.47
CA ARG A 348 8.18 -25.48 17.60
C ARG A 348 7.01 -24.68 18.15
N GLU A 349 7.17 -23.36 18.31
CA GLU A 349 6.09 -22.50 18.81
C GLU A 349 4.95 -22.34 17.79
N MET A 350 5.26 -22.27 16.50
CA MET A 350 4.23 -22.31 15.44
C MET A 350 3.45 -23.63 15.48
N LEU A 351 4.14 -24.79 15.59
CA LEU A 351 3.51 -26.10 15.74
C LEU A 351 2.73 -26.24 17.05
N ARG A 352 3.24 -25.67 18.15
CA ARG A 352 2.54 -25.69 19.44
C ARG A 352 1.21 -24.93 19.34
N ALA A 353 1.21 -23.77 18.72
CA ALA A 353 -0.02 -23.00 18.50
C ALA A 353 -1.00 -23.79 17.60
N GLN A 354 -0.53 -24.42 16.52
CA GLN A 354 -1.35 -25.22 15.63
C GLN A 354 -1.99 -26.44 16.34
N ARG A 355 -1.23 -27.13 17.17
CA ARG A 355 -1.66 -28.41 17.79
C ARG A 355 -2.46 -28.23 19.08
N HIS A 356 -2.14 -27.23 19.85
CA HIS A 356 -2.64 -27.05 21.21
C HIS A 356 -3.38 -25.73 21.43
N GLY A 357 -3.33 -24.81 20.46
CA GLY A 357 -3.93 -23.50 20.59
C GLY A 357 -3.30 -22.65 21.69
N PHE A 358 -4.13 -21.88 22.35
CA PHE A 358 -3.77 -20.93 23.40
C PHE A 358 -4.59 -21.19 24.66
N THR A 359 -4.08 -20.77 25.79
CA THR A 359 -4.81 -20.81 27.07
C THR A 359 -5.82 -19.67 27.15
N GLU A 360 -6.85 -19.82 27.99
CA GLU A 360 -7.82 -18.77 28.26
C GLU A 360 -7.13 -17.49 28.76
N SER A 361 -6.13 -17.62 29.61
CA SER A 361 -5.40 -16.46 30.12
C SER A 361 -4.57 -15.70 29.08
N GLU A 362 -4.03 -16.39 28.07
CA GLU A 362 -3.38 -15.75 26.92
C GLU A 362 -4.41 -14.96 26.09
N TYR A 363 -5.55 -15.58 25.81
CA TYR A 363 -6.62 -14.95 25.07
C TYR A 363 -7.19 -13.73 25.80
N GLU A 364 -7.50 -13.83 27.09
CA GLU A 364 -8.04 -12.70 27.86
C GLU A 364 -7.08 -11.50 27.92
N ARG A 365 -5.77 -11.74 28.03
CA ARG A 365 -4.78 -10.66 27.96
C ARG A 365 -4.74 -10.00 26.56
N ALA A 366 -4.70 -10.81 25.51
CA ALA A 366 -4.71 -10.31 24.14
C ALA A 366 -5.99 -9.52 23.84
N ARG A 367 -7.15 -10.06 24.24
CA ARG A 367 -8.45 -9.40 24.09
C ARG A 367 -8.51 -8.07 24.82
N ALA A 368 -8.03 -8.01 26.07
CA ALA A 368 -8.01 -6.76 26.83
C ALA A 368 -7.14 -5.69 26.16
N GLY A 369 -5.95 -6.07 25.67
CA GLY A 369 -5.07 -5.17 24.92
C GLY A 369 -5.71 -4.68 23.63
N TYR A 370 -6.34 -5.57 22.86
CA TYR A 370 -7.03 -5.24 21.62
C TYR A 370 -8.21 -4.29 21.84
N LEU A 371 -9.05 -4.57 22.84
CA LEU A 371 -10.17 -3.68 23.18
C LEU A 371 -9.70 -2.30 23.62
N SER A 372 -8.63 -2.23 24.42
CA SER A 372 -8.03 -0.95 24.82
C SER A 372 -7.51 -0.16 23.61
N SER A 373 -6.88 -0.85 22.64
CA SER A 373 -6.43 -0.21 21.39
C SER A 373 -7.59 0.30 20.56
N LEU A 374 -8.66 -0.47 20.44
CA LEU A 374 -9.88 -0.05 19.74
C LEU A 374 -10.56 1.13 20.42
N GLU A 375 -10.63 1.14 21.76
CA GLU A 375 -11.20 2.25 22.52
C GLU A 375 -10.37 3.53 22.32
N SER A 376 -9.05 3.44 22.36
CA SER A 376 -8.15 4.57 22.09
C SER A 376 -8.36 5.07 20.65
N ALA A 377 -8.36 4.17 19.67
CA ALA A 377 -8.58 4.52 18.28
C ALA A 377 -9.95 5.19 18.08
N PHE A 378 -11.01 4.68 18.71
CA PHE A 378 -12.34 5.27 18.69
C PHE A 378 -12.39 6.67 19.29
N ASN A 379 -11.76 6.87 20.45
CA ASN A 379 -11.71 8.18 21.12
C ASN A 379 -10.92 9.20 20.31
N GLU A 380 -9.85 8.76 19.62
CA GLU A 380 -9.01 9.60 18.76
C GLU A 380 -9.54 9.74 17.32
N ARG A 381 -10.60 9.04 16.93
CA ARG A 381 -11.08 8.96 15.54
C ARG A 381 -11.37 10.30 14.87
N ARG A 382 -11.71 11.33 15.65
CA ARG A 382 -11.89 12.70 15.16
C ARG A 382 -10.58 13.47 15.06
N GLN A 383 -9.54 13.01 15.77
CA GLN A 383 -8.22 13.63 15.83
C GLN A 383 -7.22 12.98 14.85
N LYS A 384 -7.51 11.76 14.39
CA LYS A 384 -6.69 11.06 13.40
C LYS A 384 -7.19 11.33 11.99
N PHE A 385 -6.64 12.35 11.38
CA PHE A 385 -6.87 12.69 9.99
C PHE A 385 -6.45 11.54 9.06
N SER A 386 -5.31 10.90 9.37
CA SER A 386 -4.72 9.81 8.60
C SER A 386 -5.60 8.55 8.55
N LEU A 387 -6.31 8.19 9.63
CA LEU A 387 -7.05 6.92 9.68
C LEU A 387 -8.18 6.84 8.65
N ALA A 388 -8.97 7.93 8.48
CA ALA A 388 -10.01 7.95 7.46
C ALA A 388 -9.42 7.90 6.05
N LEU A 389 -8.26 8.50 5.86
CA LEU A 389 -7.55 8.54 4.59
C LEU A 389 -6.94 7.19 4.25
N ASP A 390 -6.26 6.54 5.20
CA ASP A 390 -5.69 5.20 5.01
C ASP A 390 -6.78 4.18 4.64
N ILE A 391 -7.93 4.23 5.30
CA ILE A 391 -9.08 3.37 4.98
C ILE A 391 -9.58 3.64 3.56
N LEU A 392 -9.71 4.91 3.16
CA LEU A 392 -10.22 5.26 1.83
C LEU A 392 -9.23 4.90 0.72
N VAL A 393 -7.93 5.05 0.94
CA VAL A 393 -6.89 4.60 0.01
C VAL A 393 -6.93 3.08 -0.13
N VAL A 394 -7.05 2.34 0.99
CA VAL A 394 -7.20 0.88 0.97
C VAL A 394 -8.48 0.47 0.22
N LEU A 395 -9.62 1.14 0.46
CA LEU A 395 -10.87 0.87 -0.27
C LEU A 395 -10.71 1.12 -1.77
N ALA A 396 -9.97 2.14 -2.18
CA ALA A 396 -9.68 2.42 -3.57
C ALA A 396 -8.93 1.27 -4.26
N PHE A 397 -8.02 0.58 -3.56
CA PHE A 397 -7.27 -0.55 -4.10
C PHE A 397 -8.04 -1.87 -4.09
N TYR A 398 -8.84 -2.11 -3.06
CA TYR A 398 -9.48 -3.41 -2.88
C TYR A 398 -10.85 -3.55 -3.57
N HIS A 399 -11.29 -2.55 -4.35
CA HIS A 399 -12.58 -2.61 -5.06
C HIS A 399 -13.69 -3.24 -4.22
N TYR A 400 -14.16 -2.53 -3.21
CA TYR A 400 -15.51 -2.85 -2.74
C TYR A 400 -16.45 -2.64 -3.93
N PRO A 401 -17.19 -3.65 -4.37
CA PRO A 401 -18.13 -3.45 -5.46
C PRO A 401 -19.09 -2.36 -5.03
N TYR A 402 -19.10 -1.27 -5.79
CA TYR A 402 -19.96 -0.10 -5.55
C TYR A 402 -21.43 -0.49 -5.34
N ASP A 403 -21.88 -1.53 -6.03
CA ASP A 403 -23.25 -2.05 -5.98
C ASP A 403 -23.63 -2.65 -4.61
N ARG A 404 -22.67 -3.00 -3.77
CA ARG A 404 -22.93 -3.52 -2.40
C ARG A 404 -22.90 -2.44 -1.33
N LEU A 405 -22.38 -1.24 -1.63
CA LEU A 405 -22.23 -0.15 -0.68
C LEU A 405 -23.49 0.72 -0.54
N GLY A 406 -24.46 0.56 -1.43
CA GLY A 406 -25.62 1.44 -1.54
C GLY A 406 -26.83 1.15 -0.64
N SER A 407 -26.85 0.09 0.18
CA SER A 407 -28.08 -0.34 0.87
C SER A 407 -28.05 -0.48 2.39
N GLY A 408 -26.97 -0.11 3.07
CA GLY A 408 -26.84 -0.30 4.52
C GLY A 408 -26.42 0.96 5.27
N ARG A 409 -27.39 1.72 5.78
CA ARG A 409 -27.13 2.76 6.79
C ARG A 409 -27.06 2.12 8.16
N SER A 410 -25.92 2.13 8.82
CA SER A 410 -25.83 2.11 10.29
C SER A 410 -24.41 2.47 10.79
N ASP A 411 -24.36 3.05 11.97
CA ASP A 411 -23.26 3.74 12.63
C ASP A 411 -22.05 2.86 13.04
N ASN A 412 -21.64 1.88 12.24
CA ASN A 412 -20.63 0.89 12.61
C ASN A 412 -19.17 1.25 12.27
N HIS A 413 -18.81 2.52 12.13
CA HIS A 413 -17.40 2.94 12.21
C HIS A 413 -16.75 2.62 13.56
N SER A 414 -17.57 2.42 14.59
CA SER A 414 -17.10 2.00 15.91
C SER A 414 -16.55 0.56 15.98
N ALA A 415 -16.69 -0.24 14.94
CA ALA A 415 -16.18 -1.61 14.90
C ALA A 415 -14.86 -1.76 14.15
N LEU A 416 -14.41 -0.70 13.43
CA LEU A 416 -13.15 -0.68 12.68
C LEU A 416 -12.18 0.42 13.17
N ALA A 417 -12.61 1.23 14.14
CA ALA A 417 -11.75 2.21 14.82
C ALA A 417 -11.31 1.68 16.17
#